data_0726bff719cd48802f2e447c1306b67b
#
_entry.id   0726bff719cd48802f2e447c1306b67b
#
_cell.length_a   1.000
_cell.length_b   1.000
_cell.length_c   1.000
_cell.angle_alpha   90.00
_cell.angle_beta   90.00
_cell.angle_gamma   90.00
#
_symmetry.space_group_name_H-M   'P 1'
#
loop_
_entity.id
_entity.type
_entity.pdbx_description
1 polymer ?
#
loop_
_entity_poly.entity_id
_entity_poly.type
_entity_poly.pdbx_seq_one_letter_code
_entity_poly.pdbx_strand_id
1 'polypeptide(L)'
;MIYLILAVASSAVLSLMMRISGAKVHGKVSMLAINYLMCLIMAIVFAGGSSFFPKVSGVGLTGILGAVNGILYVSGFVLYQFNIRKNGVVMSTTFMKLGLLVPMVLSIFLFGEMPQWLQWIGFGLALAAIWIINYEKEDTVVASKAALIFLLLAGGITDAMAKIYNFYGNTALSEQFLLYTFSAAVIFCVLWALAKKEHFGLKEIGYGILVGVPN
;
A
#
# COMPACT_ATOMS: atom_id res chain seq x y z
N MET A 1 12.89 4.72 16.99
CA MET A 1 11.62 4.67 17.76
C MET A 1 10.61 5.71 17.26
N ILE A 2 10.99 7.00 17.10
CA ILE A 2 10.04 8.06 16.69
C ILE A 2 9.43 7.79 15.31
N TYR A 3 10.19 7.33 14.33
CA TYR A 3 9.70 6.96 12.99
C TYR A 3 8.69 5.82 13.00
N LEU A 4 8.83 4.86 13.93
CA LEU A 4 7.87 3.76 14.09
C LEU A 4 6.54 4.29 14.62
N ILE A 5 6.57 5.18 15.61
CA ILE A 5 5.37 5.81 16.18
C ILE A 5 4.65 6.62 15.10
N LEU A 6 5.41 7.42 14.33
CA LEU A 6 4.86 8.20 13.22
C LEU A 6 4.23 7.30 12.15
N ALA A 7 4.88 6.19 11.78
CA ALA A 7 4.34 5.23 10.81
C ALA A 7 3.04 4.58 11.29
N VAL A 8 2.95 4.21 12.58
CA VAL A 8 1.72 3.66 13.17
C VAL A 8 0.62 4.73 13.18
N ALA A 9 0.92 5.96 13.60
CA ALA A 9 -0.02 7.06 13.61
C ALA A 9 -0.54 7.37 12.19
N SER A 10 0.36 7.48 11.19
CA SER A 10 -0.01 7.68 9.78
C SER A 10 -0.92 6.57 9.27
N SER A 11 -0.61 5.32 9.57
CA SER A 11 -1.44 4.16 9.18
C SER A 11 -2.83 4.20 9.81
N ALA A 12 -2.95 4.63 11.08
CA ALA A 12 -4.23 4.79 11.74
C ALA A 12 -5.07 5.91 11.11
N VAL A 13 -4.44 7.06 10.85
CA VAL A 13 -5.09 8.21 10.17
C VAL A 13 -5.55 7.79 8.77
N LEU A 14 -4.70 7.12 7.99
CA LEU A 14 -5.03 6.61 6.66
C LEU A 14 -6.26 5.69 6.71
N SER A 15 -6.31 4.74 7.63
CA SER A 15 -7.43 3.81 7.78
C SER A 15 -8.74 4.53 8.11
N LEU A 16 -8.68 5.54 9.00
CA LEU A 16 -9.83 6.37 9.36
C LEU A 16 -10.30 7.20 8.17
N MET A 17 -9.38 7.86 7.46
CA MET A 17 -9.70 8.68 6.28
C MET A 17 -10.29 7.82 5.15
N MET A 18 -9.77 6.63 4.92
CA MET A 18 -10.33 5.68 3.96
C MET A 18 -11.76 5.25 4.31
N ARG A 19 -12.07 5.08 5.59
CA ARG A 19 -13.45 4.81 6.04
C ARG A 19 -14.38 5.97 5.74
N ILE A 20 -13.97 7.19 6.13
CA ILE A 20 -14.79 8.40 5.97
C ILE A 20 -15.00 8.71 4.48
N SER A 21 -13.94 8.64 3.67
CA SER A 21 -13.99 8.90 2.23
C SER A 21 -14.88 7.90 1.50
N GLY A 22 -14.81 6.62 1.89
CA GLY A 22 -15.63 5.56 1.28
C GLY A 22 -17.13 5.79 1.34
N ALA A 23 -17.61 6.56 2.34
CA ALA A 23 -19.02 6.94 2.50
C ALA A 23 -19.39 8.25 1.78
N LYS A 24 -18.41 9.14 1.54
CA LYS A 24 -18.68 10.53 1.08
C LYS A 24 -18.26 10.80 -0.37
N VAL A 25 -17.39 9.95 -0.92
CA VAL A 25 -16.81 10.10 -2.26
C VAL A 25 -17.53 9.17 -3.23
N HIS A 26 -17.95 9.71 -4.38
CA HIS A 26 -18.56 8.95 -5.47
C HIS A 26 -17.50 8.39 -6.43
N GLY A 27 -16.53 9.23 -6.84
CA GLY A 27 -15.41 8.88 -7.71
C GLY A 27 -14.22 8.29 -6.92
N LYS A 28 -14.22 6.97 -6.73
CA LYS A 28 -13.22 6.31 -5.90
C LYS A 28 -11.86 6.22 -6.55
N VAL A 29 -11.85 5.99 -7.85
CA VAL A 29 -10.60 5.93 -8.63
C VAL A 29 -10.04 7.34 -8.79
N SER A 30 -10.90 8.35 -8.99
CA SER A 30 -10.49 9.75 -9.01
C SER A 30 -9.83 10.20 -7.70
N MET A 31 -10.42 9.80 -6.56
CA MET A 31 -9.82 10.04 -5.24
C MET A 31 -8.46 9.36 -5.11
N LEU A 32 -8.32 8.10 -5.55
CA LEU A 32 -7.03 7.38 -5.53
C LEU A 32 -6.00 8.03 -6.45
N ALA A 33 -6.40 8.57 -7.60
CA ALA A 33 -5.50 9.31 -8.48
C ALA A 33 -4.89 10.52 -7.76
N ILE A 34 -5.71 11.29 -7.03
CA ILE A 34 -5.23 12.42 -6.21
C ILE A 34 -4.35 11.95 -5.04
N ASN A 35 -4.72 10.85 -4.37
CA ASN A 35 -3.89 10.24 -3.33
C ASN A 35 -2.48 9.93 -3.86
N TYR A 36 -2.36 9.21 -4.98
CA TYR A 36 -1.06 8.88 -5.55
C TYR A 36 -0.33 10.09 -6.14
N LEU A 37 -1.06 11.11 -6.60
CA LEU A 37 -0.44 12.37 -7.00
C LEU A 37 0.24 13.05 -5.80
N MET A 38 -0.38 13.03 -4.62
CA MET A 38 0.26 13.52 -3.39
C MET A 38 1.48 12.70 -3.01
N CYS A 39 1.40 11.36 -3.09
CA CYS A 39 2.55 10.49 -2.86
C CYS A 39 3.69 10.80 -3.86
N LEU A 40 3.38 11.04 -5.12
CA LEU A 40 4.37 11.42 -6.13
C LEU A 40 5.01 12.78 -5.81
N ILE A 41 4.23 13.79 -5.42
CA ILE A 41 4.74 15.09 -5.01
C ILE A 41 5.70 14.94 -3.81
N MET A 42 5.30 14.17 -2.81
CA MET A 42 6.17 13.90 -1.65
C MET A 42 7.44 13.15 -2.06
N ALA A 43 7.34 12.17 -2.94
CA ALA A 43 8.51 11.46 -3.47
C ALA A 43 9.47 12.40 -4.21
N ILE A 44 8.96 13.35 -5.00
CA ILE A 44 9.79 14.37 -5.67
C ILE A 44 10.50 15.28 -4.65
N VAL A 45 9.79 15.70 -3.60
CA VAL A 45 10.36 16.53 -2.53
C VAL A 45 11.46 15.79 -1.79
N PHE A 46 11.23 14.52 -1.44
CA PHE A 46 12.23 13.70 -0.74
C PHE A 46 13.42 13.32 -1.63
N ALA A 47 13.22 13.18 -2.94
CA ALA A 47 14.30 12.94 -3.90
C ALA A 47 15.27 14.14 -4.04
N GLY A 48 14.96 15.29 -3.43
CA GLY A 48 15.91 16.41 -3.24
C GLY A 48 16.53 16.97 -4.52
N GLY A 49 15.83 16.83 -5.68
CA GLY A 49 16.33 17.25 -6.99
C GLY A 49 17.05 16.16 -7.78
N SER A 50 17.01 14.90 -7.31
CA SER A 50 17.48 13.75 -8.10
C SER A 50 16.85 13.74 -9.49
N SER A 51 17.65 13.50 -10.53
CA SER A 51 17.14 13.43 -11.90
C SER A 51 16.11 12.33 -12.06
N PHE A 52 14.99 12.63 -12.71
CA PHE A 52 13.95 11.63 -13.00
C PHE A 52 14.50 10.50 -13.89
N PHE A 53 15.42 10.82 -14.79
CA PHE A 53 16.11 9.87 -15.68
C PHE A 53 17.63 10.00 -15.50
N PRO A 54 18.19 9.45 -14.41
CA PRO A 54 19.64 9.50 -14.21
C PRO A 54 20.36 8.63 -15.24
N LYS A 55 21.54 9.06 -15.69
CA LYS A 55 22.40 8.29 -16.59
C LYS A 55 23.21 7.24 -15.82
N VAL A 56 22.51 6.32 -15.16
CA VAL A 56 23.12 5.25 -14.34
C VAL A 56 22.61 3.89 -14.84
N SER A 57 23.45 2.86 -14.74
CA SER A 57 23.04 1.49 -15.09
C SER A 57 21.90 1.00 -14.19
N GLY A 58 20.92 0.30 -14.78
CA GLY A 58 19.80 -0.26 -14.02
C GLY A 58 18.50 0.58 -14.04
N VAL A 59 18.50 1.78 -14.65
CA VAL A 59 17.27 2.62 -14.76
C VAL A 59 16.11 1.86 -15.40
N GLY A 60 16.36 1.06 -16.45
CA GLY A 60 15.32 0.27 -17.11
C GLY A 60 14.67 -0.74 -16.17
N LEU A 61 15.46 -1.50 -15.42
CA LEU A 61 14.95 -2.45 -14.42
C LEU A 61 14.19 -1.72 -13.31
N THR A 62 14.74 -0.61 -12.81
CA THR A 62 14.08 0.25 -11.81
C THR A 62 12.72 0.75 -12.32
N GLY A 63 12.64 1.16 -13.58
CA GLY A 63 11.39 1.59 -14.21
C GLY A 63 10.35 0.47 -14.29
N ILE A 64 10.76 -0.73 -14.72
CA ILE A 64 9.86 -1.89 -14.80
C ILE A 64 9.36 -2.28 -13.41
N LEU A 65 10.27 -2.45 -12.44
CA LEU A 65 9.89 -2.82 -11.06
C LEU A 65 9.02 -1.74 -10.41
N GLY A 66 9.33 -0.45 -10.62
CA GLY A 66 8.51 0.65 -10.16
C GLY A 66 7.12 0.65 -10.78
N ALA A 67 7.01 0.44 -12.11
CA ALA A 67 5.71 0.38 -12.78
C ALA A 67 4.85 -0.80 -12.28
N VAL A 68 5.45 -1.97 -12.13
CA VAL A 68 4.76 -3.15 -11.55
C VAL A 68 4.29 -2.85 -10.13
N ASN A 69 5.16 -2.26 -9.31
CA ASN A 69 4.83 -1.91 -7.93
C ASN A 69 3.69 -0.87 -7.88
N GLY A 70 3.68 0.12 -8.77
CA GLY A 70 2.59 1.11 -8.86
C GLY A 70 1.23 0.47 -9.14
N ILE A 71 1.17 -0.51 -10.05
CA ILE A 71 -0.05 -1.27 -10.34
C ILE A 71 -0.48 -2.09 -9.09
N LEU A 72 0.47 -2.72 -8.39
CA LEU A 72 0.20 -3.45 -7.16
C LEU A 72 -0.36 -2.54 -6.06
N TYR A 73 0.20 -1.34 -5.89
CA TYR A 73 -0.33 -0.33 -4.95
C TYR A 73 -1.79 0.01 -5.24
N VAL A 74 -2.11 0.31 -6.49
CA VAL A 74 -3.51 0.63 -6.89
C VAL A 74 -4.42 -0.56 -6.62
N SER A 75 -4.01 -1.76 -7.01
CA SER A 75 -4.78 -2.99 -6.81
C SER A 75 -5.03 -3.27 -5.32
N GLY A 76 -4.01 -3.10 -4.49
CA GLY A 76 -4.10 -3.24 -3.03
C GLY A 76 -5.10 -2.26 -2.42
N PHE A 77 -5.06 -0.98 -2.81
CA PHE A 77 -6.01 0.03 -2.31
C PHE A 77 -7.44 -0.21 -2.77
N VAL A 78 -7.66 -0.65 -4.00
CA VAL A 78 -8.99 -1.00 -4.51
C VAL A 78 -9.56 -2.19 -3.72
N LEU A 79 -8.75 -3.23 -3.49
CA LEU A 79 -9.12 -4.36 -2.66
C LEU A 79 -9.39 -3.94 -1.21
N TYR A 80 -8.59 -3.03 -0.66
CA TYR A 80 -8.79 -2.49 0.67
C TYR A 80 -10.13 -1.75 0.79
N GLN A 81 -10.44 -0.84 -0.14
CA GLN A 81 -11.74 -0.15 -0.18
C GLN A 81 -12.92 -1.12 -0.31
N PHE A 82 -12.77 -2.17 -1.14
CA PHE A 82 -13.78 -3.19 -1.31
C PHE A 82 -14.03 -3.96 0.00
N ASN A 83 -12.94 -4.35 0.69
CA ASN A 83 -13.03 -5.09 1.95
C ASN A 83 -13.59 -4.24 3.09
N ILE A 84 -13.22 -2.97 3.20
CA ILE A 84 -13.80 -2.05 4.20
C ILE A 84 -15.32 -2.04 4.14
N ARG A 85 -15.90 -2.08 2.94
CA ARG A 85 -17.36 -2.09 2.76
C ARG A 85 -17.98 -3.44 3.07
N LYS A 86 -17.29 -4.53 2.72
CA LYS A 86 -17.83 -5.88 2.92
C LYS A 86 -17.60 -6.44 4.31
N ASN A 87 -16.40 -6.26 4.84
CA ASN A 87 -15.93 -6.91 6.05
C ASN A 87 -15.67 -5.93 7.21
N GLY A 88 -15.93 -4.64 6.98
CA GLY A 88 -15.66 -3.59 7.95
C GLY A 88 -14.19 -3.17 8.01
N VAL A 89 -13.94 -2.03 8.68
CA VAL A 89 -12.61 -1.39 8.71
C VAL A 89 -11.62 -2.21 9.53
N VAL A 90 -12.03 -2.69 10.71
CA VAL A 90 -11.14 -3.39 11.64
C VAL A 90 -10.57 -4.64 10.98
N MET A 91 -11.44 -5.51 10.44
CA MET A 91 -11.01 -6.74 9.77
C MET A 91 -10.12 -6.44 8.55
N SER A 92 -10.54 -5.49 7.71
CA SER A 92 -9.79 -5.13 6.50
C SER A 92 -8.41 -4.57 6.83
N THR A 93 -8.33 -3.67 7.83
CA THR A 93 -7.04 -3.10 8.26
C THR A 93 -6.14 -4.16 8.87
N THR A 94 -6.69 -5.06 9.69
CA THR A 94 -5.94 -6.16 10.29
C THR A 94 -5.35 -7.05 9.20
N PHE A 95 -6.16 -7.53 8.26
CA PHE A 95 -5.68 -8.41 7.19
C PHE A 95 -4.67 -7.69 6.26
N MET A 96 -4.87 -6.41 5.97
CA MET A 96 -3.88 -5.62 5.23
C MET A 96 -2.54 -5.54 5.96
N LYS A 97 -2.53 -5.30 7.28
CA LYS A 97 -1.29 -5.26 8.08
C LYS A 97 -0.62 -6.62 8.25
N LEU A 98 -1.40 -7.69 8.23
CA LEU A 98 -0.87 -9.05 8.21
C LEU A 98 -0.18 -9.39 6.90
N GLY A 99 -0.41 -8.62 5.85
CA GLY A 99 0.37 -8.68 4.61
C GLY A 99 1.88 -8.62 4.86
N LEU A 100 2.36 -7.98 5.95
CA LEU A 100 3.78 -7.98 6.34
C LEU A 100 4.38 -9.38 6.56
N LEU A 101 3.54 -10.40 6.77
CA LEU A 101 4.00 -11.79 6.84
C LEU A 101 4.49 -12.30 5.49
N VAL A 102 3.96 -11.79 4.39
CA VAL A 102 4.34 -12.23 3.03
C VAL A 102 5.81 -11.89 2.72
N PRO A 103 6.30 -10.63 2.90
CA PRO A 103 7.73 -10.35 2.70
C PRO A 103 8.63 -11.15 3.63
N MET A 104 8.19 -11.48 4.86
CA MET A 104 8.96 -12.31 5.77
C MET A 104 9.09 -13.74 5.24
N VAL A 105 7.99 -14.35 4.81
CA VAL A 105 7.99 -15.69 4.21
C VAL A 105 8.83 -15.71 2.93
N LEU A 106 8.65 -14.72 2.04
CA LEU A 106 9.45 -14.59 0.83
C LEU A 106 10.96 -14.42 1.13
N SER A 107 11.30 -13.73 2.24
CA SER A 107 12.70 -13.55 2.66
C SER A 107 13.37 -14.87 2.96
N ILE A 108 12.67 -15.78 3.62
CA ILE A 108 13.20 -17.11 3.95
C ILE A 108 13.40 -17.92 2.67
N PHE A 109 12.37 -17.96 1.79
CA PHE A 109 12.40 -18.86 0.62
C PHE A 109 13.20 -18.31 -0.57
N LEU A 110 13.15 -16.98 -0.82
CA LEU A 110 13.82 -16.39 -1.99
C LEU A 110 15.23 -15.89 -1.68
N PHE A 111 15.46 -15.39 -0.46
CA PHE A 111 16.74 -14.77 -0.10
C PHE A 111 17.54 -15.59 0.90
N GLY A 112 17.00 -16.71 1.41
CA GLY A 112 17.67 -17.57 2.39
C GLY A 112 17.92 -16.88 3.73
N GLU A 113 17.23 -15.76 4.01
CA GLU A 113 17.40 -15.01 5.24
C GLU A 113 16.57 -15.63 6.36
N MET A 114 17.26 -16.14 7.39
CA MET A 114 16.56 -16.64 8.57
C MET A 114 16.17 -15.47 9.50
N PRO A 115 14.88 -15.38 9.87
CA PRO A 115 14.42 -14.35 10.81
C PRO A 115 15.14 -14.47 12.16
N GLN A 116 15.47 -13.36 12.75
CA GLN A 116 15.99 -13.32 14.11
C GLN A 116 14.89 -13.76 15.10
N TRP A 117 15.30 -14.25 16.27
CA TRP A 117 14.37 -14.75 17.30
C TRP A 117 13.29 -13.74 17.70
N LEU A 118 13.62 -12.44 17.75
CA LEU A 118 12.65 -11.35 17.98
C LEU A 118 11.60 -11.23 16.87
N GLN A 119 11.97 -11.52 15.62
CA GLN A 119 11.02 -11.51 14.49
C GLN A 119 10.05 -12.69 14.58
N TRP A 120 10.50 -13.85 15.06
CA TRP A 120 9.62 -15.00 15.35
C TRP A 120 8.60 -14.69 16.45
N ILE A 121 9.02 -13.95 17.50
CA ILE A 121 8.08 -13.49 18.54
C ILE A 121 7.06 -12.51 17.92
N GLY A 122 7.51 -11.53 17.12
CA GLY A 122 6.62 -10.61 16.42
C GLY A 122 5.62 -11.33 15.50
N PHE A 123 6.06 -12.36 14.80
CA PHE A 123 5.21 -13.23 13.99
C PHE A 123 4.14 -13.94 14.83
N GLY A 124 4.55 -14.55 15.92
CA GLY A 124 3.62 -15.20 16.87
C GLY A 124 2.58 -14.23 17.44
N LEU A 125 3.01 -13.03 17.82
CA LEU A 125 2.11 -11.98 18.33
C LEU A 125 1.14 -11.50 17.25
N ALA A 126 1.59 -11.37 15.98
CA ALA A 126 0.72 -11.02 14.87
C ALA A 126 -0.36 -12.09 14.63
N LEU A 127 0.02 -13.37 14.64
CA LEU A 127 -0.93 -14.48 14.52
C LEU A 127 -1.92 -14.53 15.71
N ALA A 128 -1.44 -14.30 16.93
CA ALA A 128 -2.28 -14.23 18.12
C ALA A 128 -3.28 -13.07 18.05
N ALA A 129 -2.84 -11.89 17.58
CA ALA A 129 -3.71 -10.75 17.37
C ALA A 129 -4.84 -11.04 16.36
N ILE A 130 -4.52 -11.74 15.25
CA ILE A 130 -5.53 -12.20 14.30
C ILE A 130 -6.55 -13.11 15.00
N TRP A 131 -6.04 -14.08 15.73
CA TRP A 131 -6.88 -15.06 16.39
C TRP A 131 -7.83 -14.40 17.41
N ILE A 132 -7.31 -13.50 18.27
CA ILE A 132 -8.11 -12.73 19.23
C ILE A 132 -9.17 -11.89 18.53
N ILE A 133 -8.81 -11.12 17.49
CA ILE A 133 -9.76 -10.26 16.74
C ILE A 133 -10.86 -11.09 16.08
N ASN A 134 -10.54 -12.30 15.63
CA ASN A 134 -11.55 -13.18 15.02
C ASN A 134 -12.39 -13.91 16.04
N TYR A 135 -11.85 -14.17 17.25
CA TYR A 135 -12.54 -14.89 18.30
C TYR A 135 -13.63 -14.05 18.98
N GLU A 136 -13.37 -12.76 19.24
CA GLU A 136 -14.32 -11.86 19.90
C GLU A 136 -15.54 -11.44 19.03
N LYS A 137 -15.55 -11.79 17.75
CA LYS A 137 -16.58 -11.35 16.80
C LYS A 137 -17.43 -12.51 16.27
N GLU A 138 -18.06 -13.25 17.14
CA GLU A 138 -19.11 -14.22 16.73
C GLU A 138 -20.28 -13.56 15.98
N ASP A 139 -20.56 -12.27 16.20
CA ASP A 139 -21.70 -11.55 15.60
C ASP A 139 -21.40 -10.79 14.29
N THR A 140 -20.14 -10.66 13.88
CA THR A 140 -19.83 -10.04 12.59
C THR A 140 -19.67 -11.09 11.51
N VAL A 141 -20.73 -11.32 10.75
CA VAL A 141 -20.71 -12.14 9.54
C VAL A 141 -19.63 -11.60 8.61
N VAL A 142 -18.49 -12.31 8.56
CA VAL A 142 -17.44 -12.03 7.57
C VAL A 142 -18.04 -12.31 6.21
N ALA A 143 -18.40 -11.27 5.48
CA ALA A 143 -19.11 -11.40 4.20
C ALA A 143 -18.26 -12.08 3.12
N SER A 144 -16.94 -12.01 3.21
CA SER A 144 -16.03 -12.66 2.26
C SER A 144 -14.64 -12.91 2.84
N LYS A 145 -14.39 -14.12 3.31
CA LYS A 145 -13.05 -14.58 3.77
C LYS A 145 -12.03 -14.54 2.63
N ALA A 146 -12.44 -14.97 1.43
CA ALA A 146 -11.57 -14.94 0.26
C ALA A 146 -11.08 -13.52 -0.05
N ALA A 147 -11.94 -12.50 0.01
CA ALA A 147 -11.54 -11.13 -0.24
C ALA A 147 -10.51 -10.61 0.79
N LEU A 148 -10.59 -11.03 2.04
CA LEU A 148 -9.59 -10.70 3.07
C LEU A 148 -8.24 -11.37 2.79
N ILE A 149 -8.24 -12.62 2.35
CA ILE A 149 -7.01 -13.34 1.96
C ILE A 149 -6.36 -12.66 0.74
N PHE A 150 -7.15 -12.31 -0.28
CA PHE A 150 -6.64 -11.55 -1.43
C PHE A 150 -6.07 -10.20 -1.02
N LEU A 151 -6.69 -9.51 -0.08
CA LEU A 151 -6.19 -8.25 0.46
C LEU A 151 -4.83 -8.43 1.17
N LEU A 152 -4.71 -9.46 2.02
CA LEU A 152 -3.47 -9.81 2.70
C LEU A 152 -2.35 -10.10 1.69
N LEU A 153 -2.62 -10.92 0.68
CA LEU A 153 -1.65 -11.28 -0.35
C LEU A 153 -1.26 -10.06 -1.19
N ALA A 154 -2.23 -9.26 -1.64
CA ALA A 154 -1.95 -8.07 -2.45
C ALA A 154 -1.14 -7.03 -1.68
N GLY A 155 -1.50 -6.75 -0.42
CA GLY A 155 -0.73 -5.87 0.46
C GLY A 155 0.67 -6.40 0.70
N GLY A 156 0.79 -7.69 1.03
CA GLY A 156 2.07 -8.31 1.31
C GLY A 156 3.00 -8.40 0.10
N ILE A 157 2.49 -8.66 -1.09
CA ILE A 157 3.29 -8.62 -2.32
C ILE A 157 3.77 -7.19 -2.60
N THR A 158 2.91 -6.20 -2.39
CA THR A 158 3.29 -4.78 -2.53
C THR A 158 4.42 -4.41 -1.57
N ASP A 159 4.31 -4.81 -0.30
CA ASP A 159 5.35 -4.58 0.71
C ASP A 159 6.66 -5.35 0.38
N ALA A 160 6.55 -6.55 -0.20
CA ALA A 160 7.69 -7.34 -0.63
C ALA A 160 8.46 -6.72 -1.80
N MET A 161 7.80 -5.89 -2.63
CA MET A 161 8.45 -5.25 -3.78
C MET A 161 9.61 -4.35 -3.38
N ALA A 162 9.53 -3.65 -2.24
CA ALA A 162 10.65 -2.87 -1.73
C ALA A 162 11.87 -3.75 -1.43
N LYS A 163 11.66 -4.94 -0.87
CA LYS A 163 12.73 -5.90 -0.59
C LYS A 163 13.28 -6.53 -1.86
N ILE A 164 12.40 -6.92 -2.79
CA ILE A 164 12.78 -7.43 -4.12
C ILE A 164 13.64 -6.39 -4.85
N TYR A 165 13.24 -5.11 -4.78
CA TYR A 165 14.02 -4.03 -5.38
C TYR A 165 15.39 -3.86 -4.72
N ASN A 166 15.48 -3.90 -3.39
CA ASN A 166 16.75 -3.80 -2.68
C ASN A 166 17.72 -4.96 -3.00
N PHE A 167 17.18 -6.13 -3.36
CA PHE A 167 17.99 -7.30 -3.68
C PHE A 167 18.44 -7.34 -5.15
N TYR A 168 17.53 -7.05 -6.08
CA TYR A 168 17.78 -7.16 -7.53
C TYR A 168 18.05 -5.82 -8.21
N GLY A 169 17.64 -4.71 -7.61
CA GLY A 169 17.76 -3.36 -8.16
C GLY A 169 19.07 -2.68 -7.78
N ASN A 170 19.25 -1.48 -8.30
CA ASN A 170 20.34 -0.62 -7.92
C ASN A 170 19.91 0.29 -6.75
N THR A 171 20.47 0.08 -5.57
CA THR A 171 20.13 0.87 -4.36
C THR A 171 20.39 2.36 -4.51
N ALA A 172 21.31 2.78 -5.41
CA ALA A 172 21.51 4.19 -5.75
C ALA A 172 20.30 4.82 -6.47
N LEU A 173 19.36 4.00 -6.97
CA LEU A 173 18.14 4.43 -7.66
C LEU A 173 16.87 4.19 -6.82
N SER A 174 17.00 4.05 -5.51
CA SER A 174 15.84 3.79 -4.62
C SER A 174 14.81 4.92 -4.65
N GLU A 175 15.26 6.17 -4.80
CA GLU A 175 14.38 7.32 -4.94
C GLU A 175 13.62 7.28 -6.27
N GLN A 176 14.31 6.92 -7.36
CA GLN A 176 13.70 6.74 -8.68
C GLN A 176 12.70 5.59 -8.69
N PHE A 177 12.97 4.52 -7.95
CA PHE A 177 12.02 3.41 -7.80
C PHE A 177 10.69 3.90 -7.21
N LEU A 178 10.72 4.74 -6.17
CA LEU A 178 9.51 5.34 -5.59
C LEU A 178 8.85 6.32 -6.58
N LEU A 179 9.62 7.16 -7.26
CA LEU A 179 9.10 8.08 -8.28
C LEU A 179 8.38 7.32 -9.39
N TYR A 180 8.97 6.25 -9.91
CA TYR A 180 8.34 5.45 -10.98
C TYR A 180 7.13 4.68 -10.45
N THR A 181 7.17 4.20 -9.20
CA THR A 181 6.02 3.55 -8.54
C THR A 181 4.82 4.47 -8.50
N PHE A 182 4.99 5.68 -7.94
CA PHE A 182 3.86 6.60 -7.81
C PHE A 182 3.45 7.24 -9.13
N SER A 183 4.39 7.45 -10.07
CA SER A 183 4.07 7.90 -11.43
C SER A 183 3.19 6.88 -12.15
N ALA A 184 3.54 5.61 -12.11
CA ALA A 184 2.74 4.54 -12.70
C ALA A 184 1.36 4.42 -12.03
N ALA A 185 1.29 4.53 -10.71
CA ALA A 185 0.03 4.51 -9.96
C ALA A 185 -0.88 5.67 -10.36
N VAL A 186 -0.35 6.89 -10.49
CA VAL A 186 -1.11 8.07 -10.95
C VAL A 186 -1.64 7.85 -12.36
N ILE A 187 -0.75 7.47 -13.29
CA ILE A 187 -1.13 7.26 -14.70
C ILE A 187 -2.24 6.21 -14.79
N PHE A 188 -2.07 5.08 -14.11
CA PHE A 188 -3.06 4.00 -14.12
C PHE A 188 -4.40 4.45 -13.53
N CYS A 189 -4.40 5.15 -12.39
CA CYS A 189 -5.62 5.65 -11.76
C CYS A 189 -6.32 6.71 -12.65
N VAL A 190 -5.57 7.64 -13.26
CA VAL A 190 -6.14 8.66 -14.14
C VAL A 190 -6.77 8.01 -15.36
N LEU A 191 -6.07 7.11 -16.04
CA LEU A 191 -6.61 6.40 -17.21
C LEU A 191 -7.86 5.59 -16.83
N TRP A 192 -7.86 4.95 -15.68
CA TRP A 192 -9.00 4.18 -15.20
C TRP A 192 -10.19 5.07 -14.80
N ALA A 193 -9.94 6.21 -14.15
CA ALA A 193 -10.99 7.19 -13.81
C ALA A 193 -11.63 7.76 -15.08
N LEU A 194 -10.83 8.09 -16.10
CA LEU A 194 -11.31 8.57 -17.41
C LEU A 194 -12.14 7.49 -18.11
N ALA A 195 -11.69 6.23 -18.12
CA ALA A 195 -12.43 5.11 -18.71
C ALA A 195 -13.78 4.88 -18.01
N LYS A 196 -13.86 5.11 -16.69
CA LYS A 196 -15.10 5.04 -15.90
C LYS A 196 -15.92 6.33 -15.96
N LYS A 197 -15.43 7.37 -16.61
CA LYS A 197 -16.05 8.71 -16.64
C LYS A 197 -16.30 9.25 -15.22
N GLU A 198 -15.41 8.95 -14.28
CA GLU A 198 -15.50 9.50 -12.92
C GLU A 198 -15.11 10.99 -12.92
N HIS A 199 -15.82 11.80 -12.16
CA HIS A 199 -15.52 13.23 -12.03
C HIS A 199 -14.49 13.48 -10.92
N PHE A 200 -13.60 14.45 -11.16
CA PHE A 200 -12.66 14.97 -10.15
C PHE A 200 -13.32 16.15 -9.42
N GLY A 201 -14.24 15.84 -8.53
CA GLY A 201 -14.92 16.86 -7.72
C GLY A 201 -14.08 17.33 -6.53
N LEU A 202 -14.52 18.41 -5.87
CA LEU A 202 -13.85 18.96 -4.68
C LEU A 202 -13.75 17.95 -3.53
N LYS A 203 -14.70 17.03 -3.41
CA LYS A 203 -14.66 15.96 -2.39
C LYS A 203 -13.58 14.93 -2.70
N GLU A 204 -13.49 14.49 -3.95
CA GLU A 204 -12.47 13.57 -4.43
C GLU A 204 -11.07 14.15 -4.24
N ILE A 205 -10.88 15.42 -4.56
CA ILE A 205 -9.62 16.13 -4.36
C ILE A 205 -9.30 16.24 -2.87
N GLY A 206 -10.23 16.75 -2.05
CA GLY A 206 -10.00 16.93 -0.61
C GLY A 206 -9.68 15.63 0.12
N TYR A 207 -10.47 14.58 -0.10
CA TYR A 207 -10.21 13.27 0.51
C TYR A 207 -8.98 12.58 -0.09
N GLY A 208 -8.68 12.78 -1.37
CA GLY A 208 -7.46 12.28 -1.99
C GLY A 208 -6.21 12.85 -1.34
N ILE A 209 -6.18 14.16 -1.08
CA ILE A 209 -5.08 14.82 -0.35
C ILE A 209 -4.99 14.30 1.08
N LEU A 210 -6.13 14.23 1.81
CA LEU A 210 -6.15 13.76 3.20
C LEU A 210 -5.71 12.31 3.36
N VAL A 211 -5.91 11.46 2.35
CA VAL A 211 -5.42 10.08 2.32
C VAL A 211 -3.97 10.03 1.85
N GLY A 212 -3.57 10.88 0.91
CA GLY A 212 -2.24 10.86 0.29
C GLY A 212 -1.13 11.39 1.19
N VAL A 213 -1.42 12.37 2.05
CA VAL A 213 -0.41 12.93 2.97
C VAL A 213 0.11 11.90 3.99
N PRO A 214 -0.72 11.09 4.65
CA PRO A 214 -0.25 10.05 5.56
C PRO A 214 0.16 8.74 4.87
N ASN A 215 -0.05 8.59 3.56
CA ASN A 215 0.28 7.38 2.80
C ASN A 215 1.75 7.40 2.34
#